data_5e8401f47edf518685882cd6d926f034
#
_entry.id   5e8401f47edf518685882cd6d926f034
#
_cell.length_a   1.000
_cell.length_b   1.000
_cell.length_c   1.000
_cell.angle_alpha   90.00
_cell.angle_beta   90.00
_cell.angle_gamma   90.00
#
_symmetry.space_group_name_H-M   'P 1'
#
loop_
_entity.id
_entity.type
_entity.pdbx_description
1 polymer ?
#
loop_
_entity_poly.entity_id
_entity_poly.type
_entity_poly.pdbx_seq_one_letter_code
_entity_poly.pdbx_strand_id
1 'polypeptide(L)'
;GSEMCIRDRFDLERAWNLPLPSAPVRVKECASCRFWALCEQELVAADDISLFLPGDRAKPFRERGITTVQALIDAHLGEPSRLAAAWRAGEVLLRRGGVHVPRADIEVDVDMEAYLDQGAYLWGAWHDGEYFPFVTWEPLGGRAEAENFAAFWRWLMDLRAQAHAEGKTFAAYCYSAHGENHWMRMSAQRFGEVDELEVEEFIASSEWVDMFAHVKSSFAGPYGLGLKVVAPEAGFAWPEEDFDGEESVNARREALAGDHNARQRLLDYNCGDVQATRAVREWMDAGAPGTTAL
;
A
#
# COMPACT_ATOMS: atom_id res chain seq x y z
N GLY A 1 16.54 8.28 -13.03
CA GLY A 1 17.60 7.45 -12.49
C GLY A 1 18.25 8.16 -11.30
N SER A 2 18.35 7.49 -10.15
CA SER A 2 18.86 8.16 -8.96
C SER A 2 20.29 8.61 -9.15
N GLU A 3 20.55 9.88 -8.91
CA GLU A 3 21.88 10.49 -9.02
C GLU A 3 22.93 9.79 -8.12
N MET A 4 22.51 9.06 -7.09
CA MET A 4 23.41 8.38 -6.16
C MET A 4 24.11 7.14 -6.74
N CYS A 5 23.40 6.28 -7.49
CA CYS A 5 24.04 5.16 -8.19
C CYS A 5 24.92 5.61 -9.34
N ILE A 6 24.65 6.79 -9.90
CA ILE A 6 25.40 7.38 -11.02
C ILE A 6 26.61 8.15 -10.49
N ARG A 7 26.50 8.89 -9.38
CA ARG A 7 27.60 9.67 -8.79
C ARG A 7 28.81 8.82 -8.38
N ASP A 8 28.58 7.63 -7.84
CA ASP A 8 29.67 6.77 -7.38
C ASP A 8 30.38 6.01 -8.51
N ARG A 9 29.81 5.99 -9.73
CA ARG A 9 30.35 5.23 -10.86
C ARG A 9 30.76 6.04 -12.07
N PHE A 10 30.48 7.32 -12.18
CA PHE A 10 30.65 8.10 -13.41
C PHE A 10 31.40 9.44 -13.27
N ASP A 11 32.13 9.63 -12.21
CA ASP A 11 33.23 10.59 -12.30
C ASP A 11 34.41 9.87 -12.97
N LEU A 12 34.40 9.83 -14.31
CA LEU A 12 35.39 9.10 -15.11
C LEU A 12 36.83 9.55 -14.83
N GLU A 13 37.04 10.81 -14.45
CA GLU A 13 38.38 11.31 -14.08
C GLU A 13 38.79 10.80 -12.68
N ARG A 14 37.88 10.57 -11.78
CA ARG A 14 38.14 9.93 -10.48
C ARG A 14 38.16 8.42 -10.56
N ALA A 15 37.40 7.78 -11.46
CA ALA A 15 37.28 6.33 -11.56
C ALA A 15 38.62 5.61 -11.77
N TRP A 16 39.62 6.26 -12.39
CA TRP A 16 40.95 5.72 -12.60
C TRP A 16 41.82 5.69 -11.33
N ASN A 17 41.45 6.44 -10.30
CA ASN A 17 42.17 6.58 -9.04
C ASN A 17 41.40 6.15 -7.79
N LEU A 18 40.15 5.74 -7.94
CA LEU A 18 39.41 5.19 -6.83
C LEU A 18 39.78 3.73 -6.60
N PRO A 19 39.91 3.29 -5.35
CA PRO A 19 39.93 1.87 -5.05
C PRO A 19 38.67 1.23 -5.62
N LEU A 20 38.79 -0.03 -6.04
CA LEU A 20 37.60 -0.82 -6.47
C LEU A 20 36.42 -0.54 -5.54
N PRO A 21 35.19 -0.33 -6.08
CA PRO A 21 34.04 -0.08 -5.23
C PRO A 21 34.01 -1.11 -4.12
N SER A 22 33.81 -0.65 -2.90
CA SER A 22 33.47 -1.52 -1.78
C SER A 22 32.31 -2.44 -2.18
N ALA A 23 32.21 -3.62 -1.58
CA ALA A 23 31.16 -4.60 -1.84
C ALA A 23 29.80 -3.93 -2.02
N PRO A 24 28.96 -4.42 -2.94
CA PRO A 24 27.66 -3.81 -3.19
C PRO A 24 26.82 -3.80 -1.91
N VAL A 25 25.96 -2.79 -1.80
CA VAL A 25 24.95 -2.71 -0.74
C VAL A 25 23.60 -2.57 -1.43
N ARG A 26 22.63 -3.38 -1.05
CA ARG A 26 21.27 -3.27 -1.58
C ARG A 26 20.64 -1.96 -1.10
N VAL A 27 20.08 -1.20 -2.03
CA VAL A 27 19.26 0.01 -1.78
C VAL A 27 17.92 -0.14 -2.48
N LYS A 28 16.99 0.76 -2.22
CA LYS A 28 15.63 0.68 -2.81
C LYS A 28 15.66 0.69 -4.34
N GLU A 29 16.53 1.48 -4.93
CA GLU A 29 16.71 1.66 -6.37
C GLU A 29 17.26 0.41 -7.08
N CYS A 30 17.76 -0.57 -6.32
CA CYS A 30 18.25 -1.83 -6.90
C CYS A 30 17.13 -2.62 -7.58
N ALA A 31 15.88 -2.41 -7.20
CA ALA A 31 14.73 -3.10 -7.81
C ALA A 31 14.62 -2.82 -9.33
N SER A 32 15.01 -1.62 -9.80
CA SER A 32 15.01 -1.23 -11.21
C SER A 32 16.41 -1.14 -11.83
N CYS A 33 17.45 -1.60 -11.13
CA CYS A 33 18.82 -1.50 -11.57
C CYS A 33 19.19 -2.64 -12.54
N ARG A 34 19.63 -2.30 -13.76
CA ARG A 34 20.07 -3.30 -14.75
C ARG A 34 21.25 -4.18 -14.32
N PHE A 35 22.00 -3.77 -13.29
CA PHE A 35 23.13 -4.53 -12.75
C PHE A 35 22.76 -5.36 -11.53
N TRP A 36 21.49 -5.33 -11.10
CA TRP A 36 21.05 -5.98 -9.87
C TRP A 36 21.45 -7.46 -9.81
N ALA A 37 21.26 -8.20 -10.90
CA ALA A 37 21.56 -9.63 -10.93
C ALA A 37 23.03 -9.97 -10.59
N LEU A 38 23.98 -9.08 -10.93
CA LEU A 38 25.39 -9.25 -10.56
C LEU A 38 25.63 -8.91 -9.08
N CYS A 39 25.10 -7.77 -8.63
CA CYS A 39 25.25 -7.36 -7.24
C CYS A 39 24.55 -8.34 -6.29
N GLU A 40 23.39 -8.86 -6.66
CA GLU A 40 22.65 -9.84 -5.87
C GLU A 40 23.44 -11.12 -5.61
N GLN A 41 24.14 -11.65 -6.62
CA GLN A 41 24.99 -12.83 -6.45
C GLN A 41 26.08 -12.61 -5.40
N GLU A 42 26.74 -11.46 -5.41
CA GLU A 42 27.77 -11.11 -4.42
C GLU A 42 27.16 -10.94 -3.02
N LEU A 43 26.01 -10.27 -2.92
CA LEU A 43 25.31 -10.07 -1.65
C LEU A 43 24.81 -11.37 -1.05
N VAL A 44 24.26 -12.25 -1.87
CA VAL A 44 23.81 -13.60 -1.45
C VAL A 44 24.99 -14.45 -0.98
N ALA A 45 26.09 -14.45 -1.73
CA ALA A 45 27.31 -15.18 -1.36
C ALA A 45 27.90 -14.69 -0.03
N ALA A 46 27.80 -13.38 0.25
CA ALA A 46 28.26 -12.78 1.49
C ALA A 46 27.20 -12.85 2.63
N ASP A 47 26.03 -13.37 2.38
CA ASP A 47 24.87 -13.28 3.30
C ASP A 47 24.63 -11.87 3.83
N ASP A 48 24.83 -10.85 2.96
CA ASP A 48 24.87 -9.46 3.38
C ASP A 48 23.54 -9.00 4.00
N ILE A 49 23.62 -8.31 5.13
CA ILE A 49 22.46 -7.83 5.87
C ILE A 49 21.54 -6.92 5.05
N SER A 50 22.06 -6.23 4.02
CA SER A 50 21.27 -5.35 3.17
C SER A 50 20.30 -6.10 2.26
N LEU A 51 20.42 -7.41 2.11
CA LEU A 51 19.40 -8.24 1.46
C LEU A 51 18.06 -8.14 2.18
N PHE A 52 18.11 -8.15 3.51
CA PHE A 52 16.93 -8.02 4.37
C PHE A 52 16.63 -6.56 4.75
N LEU A 53 17.68 -5.77 5.07
CA LEU A 53 17.56 -4.36 5.50
C LEU A 53 18.26 -3.43 4.49
N PRO A 54 17.59 -3.08 3.36
CA PRO A 54 18.21 -2.23 2.34
C PRO A 54 18.58 -0.84 2.84
N GLY A 55 19.68 -0.29 2.31
CA GLY A 55 20.11 1.08 2.57
C GLY A 55 20.46 1.35 4.02
N ASP A 56 20.02 2.51 4.51
CA ASP A 56 20.31 2.97 5.87
C ASP A 56 19.70 2.10 6.97
N ARG A 57 18.73 1.26 6.64
CA ARG A 57 18.13 0.31 7.61
C ARG A 57 19.15 -0.67 8.18
N ALA A 58 20.19 -1.03 7.43
CA ALA A 58 21.27 -1.90 7.88
C ALA A 58 22.32 -1.17 8.76
N LYS A 59 22.42 0.16 8.65
CA LYS A 59 23.48 0.96 9.29
C LYS A 59 23.61 0.75 10.80
N PRO A 60 22.52 0.81 11.61
CA PRO A 60 22.63 0.62 13.05
C PRO A 60 23.16 -0.76 13.47
N PHE A 61 22.92 -1.78 12.63
CA PHE A 61 23.41 -3.13 12.86
C PHE A 61 24.88 -3.28 12.44
N ARG A 62 25.28 -2.69 11.30
CA ARG A 62 26.68 -2.67 10.84
C ARG A 62 27.58 -1.96 11.83
N GLU A 63 27.15 -0.86 12.44
CA GLU A 63 27.88 -0.15 13.51
C GLU A 63 28.12 -1.04 14.75
N ARG A 64 27.32 -2.07 14.94
CA ARG A 64 27.45 -3.08 16.00
C ARG A 64 28.21 -4.33 15.54
N GLY A 65 28.79 -4.34 14.34
CA GLY A 65 29.51 -5.47 13.77
C GLY A 65 28.59 -6.57 13.17
N ILE A 66 27.29 -6.33 13.07
CA ILE A 66 26.33 -7.26 12.47
C ILE A 66 26.22 -6.94 10.99
N THR A 67 26.90 -7.73 10.15
CA THR A 67 27.01 -7.48 8.71
C THR A 67 26.30 -8.51 7.85
N THR A 68 25.86 -9.62 8.43
CA THR A 68 25.15 -10.69 7.71
C THR A 68 23.74 -10.89 8.27
N VAL A 69 22.85 -11.46 7.46
CA VAL A 69 21.50 -11.84 7.92
C VAL A 69 21.58 -12.89 9.02
N GLN A 70 22.48 -13.87 8.89
CA GLN A 70 22.69 -14.89 9.92
C GLN A 70 23.17 -14.28 11.24
N ALA A 71 24.13 -13.36 11.20
CA ALA A 71 24.61 -12.68 12.40
C ALA A 71 23.48 -11.87 13.10
N LEU A 72 22.54 -11.30 12.33
CA LEU A 72 21.37 -10.63 12.90
C LEU A 72 20.42 -11.62 13.59
N ILE A 73 20.20 -12.80 13.00
CA ILE A 73 19.41 -13.87 13.62
C ILE A 73 20.03 -14.30 14.95
N ASP A 74 21.34 -14.61 14.94
CA ASP A 74 22.09 -15.12 16.08
C ASP A 74 22.28 -14.08 17.20
N ALA A 75 22.14 -12.80 16.87
CA ALA A 75 22.26 -11.71 17.85
C ALA A 75 21.08 -11.63 18.84
N HIS A 76 19.95 -12.31 18.58
CA HIS A 76 18.77 -12.37 19.45
C HIS A 76 18.26 -10.99 19.92
N LEU A 77 18.17 -10.02 18.99
CA LEU A 77 17.79 -8.63 19.27
C LEU A 77 16.26 -8.41 19.31
N GLY A 78 15.49 -9.45 19.62
CA GLY A 78 14.05 -9.39 19.64
C GLY A 78 13.44 -9.35 18.23
N GLU A 79 12.54 -8.42 17.96
CA GLU A 79 11.81 -8.34 16.69
C GLU A 79 12.72 -8.31 15.43
N PRO A 80 13.80 -7.51 15.34
CA PRO A 80 14.68 -7.54 14.17
C PRO A 80 15.25 -8.91 13.85
N SER A 81 15.68 -9.67 14.85
CA SER A 81 16.23 -11.01 14.67
C SER A 81 15.15 -12.01 14.24
N ARG A 82 13.95 -11.89 14.79
CA ARG A 82 12.81 -12.75 14.42
C ARG A 82 12.32 -12.46 13.01
N LEU A 83 12.26 -11.20 12.60
CA LEU A 83 11.93 -10.82 11.21
C LEU A 83 13.01 -11.30 10.23
N ALA A 84 14.29 -11.25 10.60
CA ALA A 84 15.35 -11.80 9.76
C ALA A 84 15.22 -13.33 9.59
N ALA A 85 14.86 -14.05 10.65
CA ALA A 85 14.59 -15.48 10.58
C ALA A 85 13.35 -15.80 9.73
N ALA A 86 12.26 -15.04 9.90
CA ALA A 86 11.05 -15.17 9.10
C ALA A 86 11.32 -14.88 7.61
N TRP A 87 12.08 -13.82 7.32
CA TRP A 87 12.51 -13.51 5.96
C TRP A 87 13.25 -14.67 5.29
N ARG A 88 14.17 -15.28 6.02
CA ARG A 88 14.93 -16.45 5.53
C ARG A 88 14.06 -17.70 5.34
N ALA A 89 13.05 -17.86 6.18
CA ALA A 89 12.08 -18.97 6.10
C ALA A 89 11.00 -18.73 5.02
N GLY A 90 10.95 -17.53 4.42
CA GLY A 90 9.89 -17.15 3.48
C GLY A 90 8.55 -16.84 4.16
N GLU A 91 8.53 -16.64 5.49
CA GLU A 91 7.33 -16.25 6.22
C GLU A 91 7.01 -14.77 5.94
N VAL A 92 5.79 -14.49 5.54
CA VAL A 92 5.36 -13.14 5.14
C VAL A 92 4.96 -12.29 6.33
N LEU A 93 4.27 -12.88 7.31
CA LEU A 93 3.73 -12.17 8.46
C LEU A 93 4.00 -12.92 9.77
N LEU A 94 4.40 -12.17 10.79
CA LEU A 94 4.46 -12.61 12.18
C LEU A 94 3.43 -11.83 12.99
N ARG A 95 2.64 -12.52 13.83
CA ARG A 95 1.59 -11.93 14.65
C ARG A 95 2.14 -11.42 15.99
N ARG A 96 1.93 -10.15 16.31
CA ARG A 96 2.39 -9.50 17.55
C ARG A 96 1.59 -9.88 18.78
N GLY A 97 0.37 -10.37 18.62
CA GLY A 97 -0.53 -10.71 19.74
C GLY A 97 -1.94 -11.04 19.26
N GLY A 98 -2.94 -10.60 20.00
CA GLY A 98 -4.33 -10.70 19.57
C GLY A 98 -4.60 -9.81 18.35
N VAL A 99 -5.31 -10.35 17.39
CA VAL A 99 -5.76 -9.59 16.20
C VAL A 99 -7.13 -9.01 16.50
N HIS A 100 -7.30 -7.71 16.24
CA HIS A 100 -8.58 -7.04 16.43
C HIS A 100 -8.85 -6.06 15.31
N VAL A 101 -10.06 -6.12 14.77
CA VAL A 101 -10.58 -5.21 13.74
C VAL A 101 -11.93 -4.70 14.19
N PRO A 102 -12.21 -3.40 14.14
CA PRO A 102 -13.56 -2.89 14.33
C PRO A 102 -14.52 -3.51 13.32
N ARG A 103 -15.73 -3.87 13.76
CA ARG A 103 -16.79 -4.39 12.91
C ARG A 103 -18.05 -3.56 13.08
N ALA A 104 -18.90 -3.55 12.07
CA ALA A 104 -20.17 -2.86 12.08
C ALA A 104 -21.26 -3.70 11.43
N ASP A 105 -22.54 -3.33 11.67
CA ASP A 105 -23.69 -3.98 11.03
C ASP A 105 -23.74 -3.65 9.52
N ILE A 106 -23.33 -2.44 9.16
CA ILE A 106 -23.20 -1.98 7.78
C ILE A 106 -21.73 -1.64 7.53
N GLU A 107 -21.12 -2.35 6.60
CA GLU A 107 -19.71 -2.26 6.27
C GLU A 107 -19.51 -1.91 4.80
N VAL A 108 -18.59 -0.98 4.53
CA VAL A 108 -18.22 -0.54 3.18
C VAL A 108 -16.70 -0.57 3.08
N ASP A 109 -16.15 -1.23 2.08
CA ASP A 109 -14.72 -1.14 1.78
C ASP A 109 -14.52 -0.13 0.65
N VAL A 110 -13.60 0.82 0.82
CA VAL A 110 -13.38 1.96 -0.08
C VAL A 110 -11.93 1.98 -0.55
N ASP A 111 -11.74 2.26 -1.81
CA ASP A 111 -10.43 2.55 -2.41
C ASP A 111 -10.54 3.67 -3.44
N MET A 112 -9.46 4.42 -3.65
CA MET A 112 -9.46 5.60 -4.50
C MET A 112 -8.28 5.60 -5.46
N GLU A 113 -8.57 5.94 -6.73
CA GLU A 113 -7.55 6.13 -7.75
C GLU A 113 -7.39 7.60 -8.11
N ALA A 114 -6.17 8.08 -7.98
CA ALA A 114 -5.78 9.42 -8.40
C ALA A 114 -4.84 9.38 -9.59
N TYR A 115 -4.86 10.43 -10.40
CA TYR A 115 -3.90 10.60 -11.48
C TYR A 115 -2.86 11.65 -11.09
N LEU A 116 -1.70 11.18 -10.68
CA LEU A 116 -0.60 12.02 -10.19
C LEU A 116 -1.08 12.94 -9.05
N ASP A 117 -0.79 14.24 -9.15
CA ASP A 117 -1.23 15.31 -8.25
C ASP A 117 -2.42 16.10 -8.80
N GLN A 118 -3.06 15.62 -9.88
CA GLN A 118 -4.11 16.37 -10.58
C GLN A 118 -5.48 16.22 -9.94
N GLY A 119 -5.84 15.02 -9.49
CA GLY A 119 -7.15 14.75 -8.90
C GLY A 119 -7.46 13.26 -8.75
N ALA A 120 -8.54 12.96 -8.04
CA ALA A 120 -9.10 11.63 -7.90
C ALA A 120 -10.16 11.38 -8.98
N TYR A 121 -9.96 10.35 -9.81
CA TYR A 121 -10.86 10.07 -10.92
C TYR A 121 -11.82 8.90 -10.67
N LEU A 122 -11.50 8.06 -9.69
CA LEU A 122 -12.30 6.89 -9.35
C LEU A 122 -12.34 6.74 -7.83
N TRP A 123 -13.54 6.63 -7.30
CA TRP A 123 -13.84 6.21 -5.95
C TRP A 123 -14.59 4.89 -6.04
N GLY A 124 -13.97 3.79 -5.65
CA GLY A 124 -14.57 2.49 -5.62
C GLY A 124 -15.06 2.14 -4.22
N ALA A 125 -16.23 1.52 -4.15
CA ALA A 125 -16.76 1.01 -2.91
C ALA A 125 -17.29 -0.41 -3.09
N TRP A 126 -17.10 -1.25 -2.08
CA TRP A 126 -17.69 -2.58 -2.02
C TRP A 126 -18.65 -2.64 -0.84
N HIS A 127 -19.89 -2.96 -1.12
CA HIS A 127 -20.94 -3.10 -0.11
C HIS A 127 -21.94 -4.19 -0.51
N ASP A 128 -22.33 -5.02 0.44
CA ASP A 128 -23.35 -6.09 0.29
C ASP A 128 -23.13 -7.01 -0.94
N GLY A 129 -21.85 -7.31 -1.26
CA GLY A 129 -21.52 -8.19 -2.37
C GLY A 129 -21.49 -7.51 -3.74
N GLU A 130 -21.62 -6.20 -3.81
CA GLU A 130 -21.64 -5.41 -5.03
C GLU A 130 -20.56 -4.33 -5.04
N TYR A 131 -19.99 -4.07 -6.23
CA TYR A 131 -19.01 -3.03 -6.47
C TYR A 131 -19.68 -1.78 -7.03
N PHE A 132 -19.43 -0.63 -6.42
CA PHE A 132 -19.96 0.67 -6.76
C PHE A 132 -18.83 1.60 -7.23
N PRO A 133 -18.56 1.70 -8.53
CA PRO A 133 -17.57 2.65 -9.06
C PRO A 133 -18.19 4.02 -9.30
N PHE A 134 -17.61 5.05 -8.71
CA PHE A 134 -17.86 6.45 -9.03
C PHE A 134 -16.65 6.94 -9.83
N VAL A 135 -16.79 7.09 -11.13
CA VAL A 135 -15.66 7.32 -12.04
C VAL A 135 -15.94 8.42 -13.03
N THR A 136 -14.93 9.24 -13.30
CA THR A 136 -14.94 10.19 -14.41
C THR A 136 -13.85 9.87 -15.43
N TRP A 137 -14.20 9.84 -16.70
CA TRP A 137 -13.27 9.68 -17.82
C TRP A 137 -12.97 11.03 -18.49
N GLU A 138 -13.36 12.13 -17.87
CA GLU A 138 -13.06 13.50 -18.32
C GLU A 138 -11.75 14.01 -17.70
N PRO A 139 -11.17 15.11 -18.23
CA PRO A 139 -10.03 15.78 -17.60
C PRO A 139 -10.34 16.19 -16.14
N LEU A 140 -9.34 16.03 -15.28
CA LEU A 140 -9.44 16.36 -13.86
C LEU A 140 -9.32 17.87 -13.62
N GLY A 141 -9.70 18.32 -12.42
CA GLY A 141 -9.67 19.73 -12.01
C GLY A 141 -10.95 20.50 -12.35
N GLY A 142 -11.96 19.84 -12.94
CA GLY A 142 -13.18 20.48 -13.37
C GLY A 142 -14.46 19.86 -12.82
N ARG A 143 -15.58 20.25 -13.45
CA ARG A 143 -16.94 19.89 -13.02
C ARG A 143 -17.16 18.38 -12.95
N ALA A 144 -16.62 17.61 -13.89
CA ALA A 144 -16.82 16.16 -13.92
C ALA A 144 -16.20 15.45 -12.70
N GLU A 145 -15.02 15.91 -12.23
CA GLU A 145 -14.42 15.41 -10.99
C GLU A 145 -15.25 15.82 -9.77
N ALA A 146 -15.73 17.07 -9.75
CA ALA A 146 -16.60 17.57 -8.68
C ALA A 146 -17.88 16.73 -8.54
N GLU A 147 -18.60 16.52 -9.65
CA GLU A 147 -19.83 15.71 -9.68
C GLU A 147 -19.58 14.26 -9.31
N ASN A 148 -18.44 13.70 -9.72
CA ASN A 148 -18.03 12.34 -9.39
C ASN A 148 -17.80 12.16 -7.89
N PHE A 149 -17.01 13.04 -7.28
CA PHE A 149 -16.77 13.01 -5.83
C PHE A 149 -18.06 13.25 -5.04
N ALA A 150 -18.87 14.23 -5.44
CA ALA A 150 -20.15 14.52 -4.77
C ALA A 150 -21.14 13.33 -4.86
N ALA A 151 -21.13 12.58 -5.96
CA ALA A 151 -21.95 11.38 -6.10
C ALA A 151 -21.49 10.26 -5.16
N PHE A 152 -20.18 9.99 -5.08
CA PHE A 152 -19.60 9.05 -4.12
C PHE A 152 -19.91 9.46 -2.68
N TRP A 153 -19.65 10.71 -2.33
CA TRP A 153 -19.87 11.23 -0.97
C TRP A 153 -21.32 11.12 -0.52
N ARG A 154 -22.24 11.53 -1.39
CA ARG A 154 -23.69 11.43 -1.12
C ARG A 154 -24.10 9.98 -0.88
N TRP A 155 -23.68 9.08 -1.76
CA TRP A 155 -23.99 7.65 -1.62
C TRP A 155 -23.48 7.08 -0.29
N LEU A 156 -22.24 7.40 0.08
CA LEU A 156 -21.64 6.93 1.33
C LEU A 156 -22.37 7.49 2.56
N MET A 157 -22.68 8.79 2.55
CA MET A 157 -23.38 9.45 3.67
C MET A 157 -24.86 9.06 3.77
N ASP A 158 -25.53 8.82 2.66
CA ASP A 158 -26.91 8.30 2.66
C ASP A 158 -26.96 6.89 3.28
N LEU A 159 -26.01 6.02 2.93
CA LEU A 159 -25.90 4.68 3.51
C LEU A 159 -25.61 4.73 5.01
N ARG A 160 -24.70 5.61 5.43
CA ARG A 160 -24.40 5.88 6.85
C ARG A 160 -25.63 6.38 7.61
N ALA A 161 -26.33 7.36 7.05
CA ALA A 161 -27.54 7.93 7.67
C ALA A 161 -28.66 6.90 7.78
N GLN A 162 -28.83 6.05 6.76
CA GLN A 162 -29.80 4.96 6.80
C GLN A 162 -29.47 3.96 7.91
N ALA A 163 -28.20 3.54 8.03
CA ALA A 163 -27.75 2.65 9.10
C ALA A 163 -28.10 3.21 10.48
N HIS A 164 -27.78 4.48 10.73
CA HIS A 164 -28.09 5.14 12.00
C HIS A 164 -29.61 5.26 12.25
N ALA A 165 -30.39 5.56 11.22
CA ALA A 165 -31.85 5.63 11.33
C ALA A 165 -32.48 4.27 11.70
N GLU A 166 -31.85 3.17 11.29
CA GLU A 166 -32.24 1.80 11.63
C GLU A 166 -31.66 1.32 12.98
N GLY A 167 -30.88 2.16 13.67
CA GLY A 167 -30.21 1.80 14.91
C GLY A 167 -29.05 0.83 14.74
N LYS A 168 -28.48 0.76 13.53
CA LYS A 168 -27.33 -0.06 13.18
C LYS A 168 -26.03 0.74 13.27
N THR A 169 -24.94 0.05 13.53
CA THR A 169 -23.58 0.59 13.43
C THR A 169 -23.14 0.64 11.97
N PHE A 170 -22.27 1.62 11.64
CA PHE A 170 -21.70 1.81 10.33
C PHE A 170 -20.17 1.88 10.41
N ALA A 171 -19.47 1.32 9.44
CA ALA A 171 -18.05 1.54 9.24
C ALA A 171 -17.67 1.50 7.76
N ALA A 172 -16.83 2.43 7.34
CA ALA A 172 -16.15 2.41 6.06
C ALA A 172 -14.66 2.16 6.27
N TYR A 173 -14.09 1.26 5.49
CA TYR A 173 -12.71 0.79 5.62
C TYR A 173 -11.91 1.15 4.38
N CYS A 174 -10.69 1.61 4.59
CA CYS A 174 -9.70 1.77 3.52
C CYS A 174 -8.38 1.11 3.93
N TYR A 175 -7.46 0.96 2.97
CA TYR A 175 -6.13 0.45 3.29
C TYR A 175 -5.08 1.54 3.11
N SER A 176 -4.56 2.09 4.25
CA SER A 176 -3.65 3.24 4.28
C SER A 176 -4.34 4.57 3.91
N ALA A 177 -5.19 5.06 4.80
CA ALA A 177 -6.10 6.21 4.62
C ALA A 177 -5.46 7.54 4.16
N HIS A 178 -4.13 7.60 3.97
CA HIS A 178 -3.45 8.85 3.64
C HIS A 178 -3.90 9.44 2.29
N GLY A 179 -4.04 8.59 1.28
CA GLY A 179 -4.46 9.00 -0.07
C GLY A 179 -5.91 9.44 -0.10
N GLU A 180 -6.80 8.60 0.42
CA GLU A 180 -8.23 8.86 0.50
C GLU A 180 -8.53 10.12 1.30
N ASN A 181 -7.92 10.28 2.48
CA ASN A 181 -8.08 11.46 3.31
C ASN A 181 -7.61 12.72 2.60
N HIS A 182 -6.48 12.64 1.90
CA HIS A 182 -5.96 13.77 1.12
C HIS A 182 -6.97 14.19 0.05
N TRP A 183 -7.43 13.25 -0.77
CA TRP A 183 -8.29 13.57 -1.90
C TRP A 183 -9.74 13.88 -1.49
N MET A 184 -10.27 13.32 -0.42
CA MET A 184 -11.55 13.76 0.15
C MET A 184 -11.50 15.24 0.53
N ARG A 185 -10.46 15.66 1.28
CA ARG A 185 -10.25 17.07 1.66
C ARG A 185 -10.05 17.98 0.46
N MET A 186 -9.16 17.59 -0.44
CA MET A 186 -8.85 18.38 -1.63
C MET A 186 -10.06 18.54 -2.55
N SER A 187 -10.87 17.50 -2.73
CA SER A 187 -12.06 17.57 -3.55
C SER A 187 -13.14 18.45 -2.92
N ALA A 188 -13.38 18.34 -1.62
CA ALA A 188 -14.30 19.22 -0.90
C ALA A 188 -13.87 20.69 -1.00
N GLN A 189 -12.59 20.99 -0.70
CA GLN A 189 -12.04 22.33 -0.74
C GLN A 189 -12.04 22.95 -2.16
N ARG A 190 -11.68 22.17 -3.19
CA ARG A 190 -11.54 22.67 -4.57
C ARG A 190 -12.87 22.96 -5.23
N PHE A 191 -13.88 22.17 -4.93
CA PHE A 191 -15.12 22.20 -5.68
C PHE A 191 -16.30 22.80 -4.92
N GLY A 192 -16.32 22.65 -3.58
CA GLY A 192 -17.38 23.19 -2.73
C GLY A 192 -18.76 22.50 -2.88
N GLU A 193 -18.83 21.37 -3.60
CA GLU A 193 -20.04 20.56 -3.75
C GLU A 193 -20.33 19.72 -2.50
N VAL A 194 -19.31 19.47 -1.69
CA VAL A 194 -19.34 18.72 -0.42
C VAL A 194 -18.79 19.63 0.67
N ASP A 195 -19.43 19.60 1.85
CA ASP A 195 -19.02 20.43 2.98
C ASP A 195 -17.68 19.92 3.57
N GLU A 196 -16.69 20.81 3.66
CA GLU A 196 -15.38 20.48 4.20
C GLU A 196 -15.44 20.01 5.67
N LEU A 197 -16.34 20.59 6.48
CA LEU A 197 -16.49 20.19 7.88
C LEU A 197 -17.08 18.78 8.00
N GLU A 198 -18.04 18.43 7.16
CA GLU A 198 -18.60 17.08 7.13
C GLU A 198 -17.52 16.04 6.78
N VAL A 199 -16.65 16.35 5.82
CA VAL A 199 -15.50 15.50 5.45
C VAL A 199 -14.54 15.33 6.62
N GLU A 200 -14.17 16.42 7.29
CA GLU A 200 -13.25 16.35 8.44
C GLU A 200 -13.86 15.60 9.63
N GLU A 201 -15.13 15.80 9.91
CA GLU A 201 -15.85 15.07 10.96
C GLU A 201 -15.90 13.56 10.67
N PHE A 202 -16.17 13.19 9.42
CA PHE A 202 -16.18 11.78 9.01
C PHE A 202 -14.79 11.14 9.11
N ILE A 203 -13.75 11.81 8.60
CA ILE A 203 -12.36 11.33 8.68
C ILE A 203 -11.89 11.16 10.13
N ALA A 204 -12.34 12.05 11.02
CA ALA A 204 -12.00 11.99 12.44
C ALA A 204 -12.86 11.00 13.24
N SER A 205 -13.91 10.47 12.66
CA SER A 205 -14.82 9.55 13.35
C SER A 205 -14.25 8.14 13.49
N SER A 206 -14.82 7.34 14.39
CA SER A 206 -14.50 5.91 14.50
C SER A 206 -15.13 5.06 13.39
N GLU A 207 -15.93 5.65 12.51
CA GLU A 207 -16.59 4.98 11.40
C GLU A 207 -15.74 4.97 10.12
N TRP A 208 -14.66 5.77 10.07
CA TRP A 208 -13.64 5.72 9.04
C TRP A 208 -12.42 4.95 9.56
N VAL A 209 -12.21 3.76 9.06
CA VAL A 209 -11.26 2.78 9.61
C VAL A 209 -10.09 2.57 8.65
N ASP A 210 -8.88 2.94 9.08
CA ASP A 210 -7.65 2.60 8.37
C ASP A 210 -7.19 1.17 8.71
N MET A 211 -7.43 0.24 7.79
CA MET A 211 -7.02 -1.15 7.94
C MET A 211 -5.50 -1.32 8.06
N PHE A 212 -4.70 -0.47 7.40
CA PHE A 212 -3.24 -0.53 7.54
C PHE A 212 -2.78 -0.27 8.98
N ALA A 213 -3.44 0.62 9.70
CA ALA A 213 -3.14 0.86 11.11
C ALA A 213 -3.41 -0.39 11.97
N HIS A 214 -4.50 -1.11 11.72
CA HIS A 214 -4.83 -2.37 12.39
C HIS A 214 -3.86 -3.49 12.02
N VAL A 215 -3.51 -3.62 10.75
CA VAL A 215 -2.48 -4.57 10.27
C VAL A 215 -1.14 -4.28 10.94
N LYS A 216 -0.70 -3.03 10.96
CA LYS A 216 0.58 -2.62 11.56
C LYS A 216 0.63 -2.87 13.07
N SER A 217 -0.48 -2.72 13.77
CA SER A 217 -0.55 -3.02 15.19
C SER A 217 -0.53 -4.52 15.49
N SER A 218 -1.13 -5.32 14.61
CA SER A 218 -1.30 -6.76 14.79
C SER A 218 -0.15 -7.60 14.26
N PHE A 219 0.57 -7.10 13.26
CA PHE A 219 1.61 -7.88 12.56
C PHE A 219 2.93 -7.15 12.43
N ALA A 220 3.97 -7.96 12.19
CA ALA A 220 5.26 -7.55 11.67
C ALA A 220 5.56 -8.38 10.42
N GLY A 221 6.06 -7.75 9.35
CA GLY A 221 6.32 -8.43 8.08
C GLY A 221 7.69 -8.06 7.53
N PRO A 222 8.54 -9.05 7.20
CA PRO A 222 9.86 -8.82 6.63
C PRO A 222 9.81 -8.18 5.23
N TYR A 223 8.70 -8.36 4.51
CA TYR A 223 8.48 -7.80 3.16
C TYR A 223 7.64 -6.52 3.17
N GLY A 224 7.31 -6.00 4.36
CA GLY A 224 6.39 -4.89 4.55
C GLY A 224 4.97 -5.33 4.86
N LEU A 225 4.06 -4.37 4.92
CA LEU A 225 2.66 -4.59 5.30
C LEU A 225 1.68 -3.94 4.31
N GLY A 226 2.12 -3.68 3.07
CA GLY A 226 1.24 -3.17 2.01
C GLY A 226 0.14 -4.17 1.65
N LEU A 227 -0.97 -3.68 1.09
CA LEU A 227 -2.13 -4.52 0.76
C LEU A 227 -1.75 -5.72 -0.11
N LYS A 228 -0.91 -5.52 -1.13
CA LYS A 228 -0.41 -6.58 -2.03
C LYS A 228 0.50 -7.62 -1.35
N VAL A 229 1.01 -7.32 -0.15
CA VAL A 229 1.77 -8.28 0.67
C VAL A 229 0.85 -9.03 1.62
N VAL A 230 -0.14 -8.36 2.19
CA VAL A 230 -1.00 -8.91 3.24
C VAL A 230 -2.21 -9.67 2.70
N ALA A 231 -2.83 -9.18 1.62
CA ALA A 231 -4.05 -9.80 1.09
C ALA A 231 -3.87 -11.25 0.57
N PRO A 232 -2.71 -11.66 0.00
CA PRO A 232 -2.46 -13.07 -0.31
C PRO A 232 -2.48 -13.99 0.92
N GLU A 233 -2.02 -13.52 2.09
CA GLU A 233 -2.09 -14.28 3.35
C GLU A 233 -3.55 -14.45 3.82
N ALA A 234 -4.43 -13.52 3.45
CA ALA A 234 -5.87 -13.62 3.64
C ALA A 234 -6.58 -14.49 2.56
N GLY A 235 -5.81 -15.08 1.63
CA GLY A 235 -6.34 -15.91 0.55
C GLY A 235 -6.88 -15.14 -0.64
N PHE A 236 -6.58 -13.84 -0.76
CA PHE A 236 -7.00 -13.02 -1.89
C PHE A 236 -5.91 -12.97 -2.98
N ALA A 237 -6.32 -13.06 -4.24
CA ALA A 237 -5.46 -12.88 -5.40
C ALA A 237 -6.11 -11.95 -6.42
N TRP A 238 -5.35 -11.01 -6.97
CA TRP A 238 -5.82 -10.15 -8.06
C TRP A 238 -5.90 -10.94 -9.37
N PRO A 239 -6.89 -10.64 -10.22
CA PRO A 239 -7.00 -11.29 -11.53
C PRO A 239 -5.79 -10.99 -12.44
N GLU A 240 -5.20 -9.81 -12.32
CA GLU A 240 -4.03 -9.34 -13.07
C GLU A 240 -2.90 -9.01 -12.07
N GLU A 241 -1.90 -9.89 -11.96
CA GLU A 241 -0.84 -9.78 -10.94
C GLU A 241 0.14 -8.62 -11.23
N ASP A 242 0.39 -8.32 -12.51
CA ASP A 242 1.39 -7.33 -12.95
C ASP A 242 0.85 -5.89 -13.05
N PHE A 243 -0.44 -5.67 -12.74
CA PHE A 243 -1.01 -4.32 -12.77
C PHE A 243 -0.65 -3.56 -11.48
N ASP A 244 0.15 -2.52 -11.64
CA ASP A 244 0.62 -1.68 -10.53
C ASP A 244 0.32 -0.19 -10.75
N GLY A 245 0.83 0.67 -9.85
CA GLY A 245 0.61 2.12 -9.92
C GLY A 245 1.21 2.79 -11.16
N GLU A 246 2.27 2.25 -11.78
CA GLU A 246 2.84 2.78 -13.03
C GLU A 246 1.95 2.38 -14.22
N GLU A 247 1.49 1.14 -14.25
CA GLU A 247 0.52 0.64 -15.23
C GLU A 247 -0.81 1.40 -15.14
N SER A 248 -1.30 1.73 -13.94
CA SER A 248 -2.53 2.50 -13.75
C SER A 248 -2.42 3.91 -14.35
N VAL A 249 -1.26 4.56 -14.24
CA VAL A 249 -1.00 5.87 -14.88
C VAL A 249 -1.05 5.77 -16.41
N ASN A 250 -0.49 4.72 -16.99
CA ASN A 250 -0.52 4.50 -18.44
C ASN A 250 -1.94 4.16 -18.91
N ALA A 251 -2.62 3.24 -18.21
CA ALA A 251 -4.01 2.87 -18.50
C ALA A 251 -4.95 4.10 -18.38
N ARG A 252 -4.70 5.02 -17.44
CA ARG A 252 -5.49 6.26 -17.36
C ARG A 252 -5.35 7.15 -18.59
N ARG A 253 -4.15 7.26 -19.18
CA ARG A 253 -3.94 8.03 -20.43
C ARG A 253 -4.70 7.41 -21.60
N GLU A 254 -4.66 6.08 -21.73
CA GLU A 254 -5.38 5.35 -22.76
C GLU A 254 -6.90 5.44 -22.56
N ALA A 255 -7.37 5.34 -21.33
CA ALA A 255 -8.79 5.52 -20.99
C ALA A 255 -9.32 6.91 -21.33
N LEU A 256 -8.52 7.97 -21.12
CA LEU A 256 -8.83 9.35 -21.55
C LEU A 256 -8.89 9.47 -23.08
N ALA A 257 -8.06 8.73 -23.79
CA ALA A 257 -8.09 8.68 -25.27
C ALA A 257 -9.27 7.85 -25.81
N GLY A 258 -10.09 7.25 -24.93
CA GLY A 258 -11.29 6.51 -25.30
C GLY A 258 -11.11 4.99 -25.37
N ASP A 259 -10.00 4.46 -24.88
CA ASP A 259 -9.79 3.00 -24.82
C ASP A 259 -10.68 2.37 -23.73
N HIS A 260 -11.65 1.57 -24.17
CA HIS A 260 -12.59 0.88 -23.30
C HIS A 260 -11.93 -0.25 -22.49
N ASN A 261 -10.90 -0.92 -23.04
CA ASN A 261 -10.20 -1.98 -22.33
C ASN A 261 -9.39 -1.38 -21.16
N ALA A 262 -8.71 -0.25 -21.40
CA ALA A 262 -8.00 0.47 -20.34
C ALA A 262 -8.95 0.95 -19.23
N ARG A 263 -10.16 1.43 -19.58
CA ARG A 263 -11.20 1.78 -18.60
C ARG A 263 -11.62 0.59 -17.76
N GLN A 264 -11.86 -0.56 -18.39
CA GLN A 264 -12.25 -1.77 -17.67
C GLN A 264 -11.14 -2.26 -16.76
N ARG A 265 -9.88 -2.29 -17.22
CA ARG A 265 -8.73 -2.69 -16.38
C ARG A 265 -8.60 -1.82 -15.13
N LEU A 266 -8.80 -0.51 -15.23
CA LEU A 266 -8.78 0.40 -14.08
C LEU A 266 -9.92 0.11 -13.09
N LEU A 267 -11.12 -0.20 -13.59
CA LEU A 267 -12.25 -0.58 -12.73
C LEU A 267 -12.00 -1.93 -12.05
N ASP A 268 -11.47 -2.91 -12.78
CA ASP A 268 -11.16 -4.25 -12.25
C ASP A 268 -10.06 -4.18 -11.20
N TYR A 269 -9.06 -3.33 -11.41
CA TYR A 269 -7.98 -3.09 -10.45
C TYR A 269 -8.50 -2.50 -9.14
N ASN A 270 -9.23 -1.40 -9.20
CA ASN A 270 -9.83 -0.77 -8.02
C ASN A 270 -10.85 -1.70 -7.33
N CYS A 271 -11.66 -2.45 -8.11
CA CYS A 271 -12.53 -3.49 -7.56
C CYS A 271 -11.73 -4.57 -6.81
N GLY A 272 -10.57 -4.95 -7.33
CA GLY A 272 -9.64 -5.87 -6.66
C GLY A 272 -9.14 -5.30 -5.32
N ASP A 273 -8.77 -4.02 -5.27
CA ASP A 273 -8.22 -3.40 -4.06
C ASP A 273 -9.27 -3.25 -2.95
N VAL A 274 -10.53 -2.91 -3.26
CA VAL A 274 -11.60 -2.91 -2.26
C VAL A 274 -11.93 -4.32 -1.74
N GLN A 275 -11.92 -5.32 -2.64
CA GLN A 275 -12.13 -6.72 -2.23
C GLN A 275 -10.96 -7.27 -1.41
N ALA A 276 -9.72 -6.89 -1.73
CA ALA A 276 -8.54 -7.25 -0.96
C ALA A 276 -8.60 -6.66 0.46
N THR A 277 -9.01 -5.40 0.60
CA THR A 277 -9.22 -4.74 1.89
C THR A 277 -10.25 -5.50 2.72
N ARG A 278 -11.38 -5.89 2.11
CA ARG A 278 -12.39 -6.74 2.74
C ARG A 278 -11.82 -8.09 3.16
N ALA A 279 -11.10 -8.78 2.28
CA ALA A 279 -10.53 -10.09 2.58
C ALA A 279 -9.58 -10.02 3.78
N VAL A 280 -8.72 -9.00 3.85
CA VAL A 280 -7.82 -8.77 5.00
C VAL A 280 -8.63 -8.52 6.28
N ARG A 281 -9.68 -7.71 6.22
CA ARG A 281 -10.55 -7.43 7.37
C ARG A 281 -11.23 -8.70 7.89
N GLU A 282 -11.82 -9.50 7.02
CA GLU A 282 -12.50 -10.76 7.38
C GLU A 282 -11.51 -11.79 7.92
N TRP A 283 -10.34 -11.92 7.32
CA TRP A 283 -9.28 -12.80 7.78
C TRP A 283 -8.73 -12.39 9.16
N MET A 284 -8.54 -11.10 9.40
CA MET A 284 -8.14 -10.57 10.71
C MET A 284 -9.22 -10.82 11.77
N ASP A 285 -10.50 -10.63 11.45
CA ASP A 285 -11.63 -10.90 12.36
C ASP A 285 -11.72 -12.38 12.74
N ALA A 286 -11.35 -13.28 11.82
CA ALA A 286 -11.21 -14.72 12.09
C ALA A 286 -9.96 -15.08 12.92
N GLY A 287 -9.19 -14.09 13.39
CA GLY A 287 -7.99 -14.28 14.19
C GLY A 287 -6.71 -14.53 13.38
N ALA A 288 -6.72 -14.18 12.10
CA ALA A 288 -5.60 -14.31 11.16
C ALA A 288 -4.98 -15.73 11.13
N PRO A 289 -5.78 -16.75 10.76
CA PRO A 289 -5.30 -18.13 10.70
C PRO A 289 -4.11 -18.24 9.75
N GLY A 290 -3.19 -19.17 10.06
CA GLY A 290 -1.97 -19.41 9.28
C GLY A 290 -0.77 -18.56 9.71
N THR A 291 -0.94 -17.52 10.54
CA THR A 291 0.17 -16.67 10.98
C THR A 291 0.90 -17.25 12.20
N THR A 292 2.24 -17.17 12.18
CA THR A 292 3.12 -17.52 13.31
C THR A 292 3.17 -16.38 14.32
N ALA A 293 3.26 -16.69 15.62
CA ALA A 293 3.45 -15.67 16.66
C ALA A 293 4.87 -15.07 16.59
N LEU A 294 4.97 -13.74 16.75
CA LEU A 294 6.23 -13.00 16.83
C LEU A 294 6.94 -13.28 18.16
#